data_71dfc214d1b9095ec6ba55d9d1537508
#
_entry.id   71dfc214d1b9095ec6ba55d9d1537508
#
_cell.length_a   1.000
_cell.length_b   1.000
_cell.length_c   1.000
_cell.angle_alpha   90.00
_cell.angle_beta   90.00
_cell.angle_gamma   90.00
#
_symmetry.space_group_name_H-M   'P 1'
#
loop_
_entity.id
_entity.type
_entity.pdbx_description
1 polymer ?
#
loop_
_entity_poly.entity_id
_entity_poly.type
_entity_poly.pdbx_seq_one_letter_code
_entity_poly.pdbx_strand_id
1 'polypeptide(L)'
;GYAITGNKMWITNAQYSDIVYLYTRTGPGKKDLTSFLVEKGTPGFSVSKEIHKMGMRTSPTGELSFDKCHVPVANRVGEEGDSTIHMMKNLEIERITIAGISLGIA
;
A
#
# COMPACT_ATOMS: atom_id res chain seq x y z
N GLY A 1 -3.65 -10.35 -17.18
CA GLY A 1 -3.14 -9.75 -15.94
C GLY A 1 -2.86 -8.26 -16.06
N TYR A 2 -2.26 -7.71 -15.04
CA TYR A 2 -1.92 -6.29 -14.94
C TYR A 2 -0.40 -6.13 -14.84
N ALA A 3 0.14 -5.08 -15.45
CA ALA A 3 1.54 -4.68 -15.31
C ALA A 3 1.58 -3.40 -14.46
N ILE A 4 2.16 -3.47 -13.28
CA ILE A 4 2.19 -2.36 -12.33
C ILE A 4 3.58 -1.72 -12.36
N THR A 5 3.61 -0.39 -12.51
CA THR A 5 4.84 0.41 -12.44
C THR A 5 4.60 1.64 -11.56
N GLY A 6 5.49 1.88 -10.62
CA GLY A 6 5.42 3.01 -9.69
C GLY A 6 6.08 2.73 -8.36
N ASN A 7 5.99 3.68 -7.46
CA ASN A 7 6.59 3.62 -6.14
C ASN A 7 5.57 3.97 -5.05
N LYS A 8 5.77 3.38 -3.87
CA LYS A 8 5.07 3.74 -2.64
C LYS A 8 6.10 4.07 -1.56
N MET A 9 5.88 5.18 -0.88
CA MET A 9 6.76 5.66 0.18
C MET A 9 6.10 5.56 1.55
N TRP A 10 6.90 5.48 2.61
CA TRP A 10 6.45 5.43 4.00
C TRP A 10 5.56 4.23 4.33
N ILE A 11 5.90 3.06 3.83
CA ILE A 11 5.11 1.85 4.04
C ILE A 11 5.58 1.14 5.30
N THR A 12 4.69 1.02 6.27
CA THR A 12 4.92 0.28 7.51
C THR A 12 5.08 -1.21 7.21
N ASN A 13 6.04 -1.86 7.86
CA ASN A 13 6.36 -3.28 7.70
C ASN A 13 6.77 -3.69 6.27
N ALA A 14 7.21 -2.75 5.44
CA ALA A 14 7.58 -3.03 4.06
C ALA A 14 8.57 -4.20 3.94
N GLN A 15 9.59 -4.25 4.81
CA GLN A 15 10.66 -5.26 4.80
C GLN A 15 10.18 -6.64 5.25
N TYR A 16 9.13 -6.71 6.05
CA TYR A 16 8.64 -7.93 6.70
C TYR A 16 7.37 -8.49 6.08
N SER A 17 6.71 -7.74 5.21
CA SER A 17 5.46 -8.16 4.57
C SER A 17 5.69 -9.31 3.60
N ASP A 18 4.89 -10.35 3.70
CA ASP A 18 4.83 -11.42 2.72
C ASP A 18 3.85 -11.09 1.58
N ILE A 19 2.81 -10.31 1.91
CA ILE A 19 1.78 -9.85 0.98
C ILE A 19 1.55 -8.36 1.18
N VAL A 20 1.44 -7.63 0.09
CA VAL A 20 1.11 -6.20 0.08
C VAL A 20 -0.28 -5.99 -0.53
N TYR A 21 -1.14 -5.28 0.20
CA TYR A 21 -2.39 -4.77 -0.33
C TYR A 21 -2.13 -3.41 -0.98
N LEU A 22 -2.21 -3.37 -2.30
CA LEU A 22 -1.74 -2.25 -3.09
C LEU A 22 -2.89 -1.53 -3.80
N TYR A 23 -3.02 -0.22 -3.57
CA TYR A 23 -3.90 0.63 -4.37
C TYR A 23 -3.15 1.17 -5.59
N THR A 24 -3.71 0.96 -6.76
CA THR A 24 -3.15 1.44 -8.03
C THR A 24 -4.16 2.23 -8.83
N ARG A 25 -3.68 3.09 -9.71
CA ARG A 25 -4.53 3.79 -10.66
C ARG A 25 -4.67 2.96 -11.93
N THR A 26 -5.90 2.68 -12.33
CA THR A 26 -6.22 1.89 -13.53
C THR A 26 -6.92 2.71 -14.62
N GLY A 27 -7.19 3.99 -14.37
CA GLY A 27 -7.84 4.88 -15.34
C GLY A 27 -7.42 6.34 -15.17
N PRO A 28 -7.89 7.23 -16.04
CA PRO A 28 -7.53 8.65 -16.04
C PRO A 28 -8.17 9.46 -14.90
N GLY A 29 -9.25 8.97 -14.34
CA GLY A 29 -10.01 9.64 -13.28
C GLY A 29 -9.28 9.56 -11.92
N LYS A 30 -9.54 10.55 -11.06
CA LYS A 30 -9.01 10.55 -9.69
C LYS A 30 -9.55 9.39 -8.84
N LYS A 31 -10.72 8.88 -9.20
CA LYS A 31 -11.42 7.79 -8.50
C LYS A 31 -11.19 6.42 -9.13
N ASP A 32 -10.44 6.34 -10.22
CA ASP A 32 -10.18 5.07 -10.92
C ASP A 32 -9.05 4.31 -10.22
N LEU A 33 -9.33 3.85 -9.01
CA LEU A 33 -8.41 3.06 -8.21
C LEU A 33 -8.85 1.61 -8.12
N THR A 34 -7.88 0.72 -8.28
CA THR A 34 -8.07 -0.73 -8.18
C THR A 34 -7.07 -1.29 -7.19
N SER A 35 -7.48 -2.25 -6.39
CA SER A 35 -6.63 -2.89 -5.39
C SER A 35 -6.13 -4.24 -5.86
N PHE A 36 -4.89 -4.54 -5.49
CA PHE A 36 -4.24 -5.81 -5.79
C PHE A 36 -3.54 -6.37 -4.55
N LEU A 37 -3.49 -7.69 -4.46
CA LEU A 37 -2.60 -8.40 -3.56
C LEU A 37 -1.32 -8.76 -4.32
N VAL A 38 -0.19 -8.25 -3.85
CA VAL A 38 1.12 -8.52 -4.45
C VAL A 38 1.97 -9.30 -3.46
N GLU A 39 2.40 -10.48 -3.87
CA GLU A 39 3.21 -11.35 -3.04
C GLU A 39 4.69 -10.95 -3.09
N LYS A 40 5.38 -11.15 -1.97
CA LYS A 40 6.83 -11.03 -1.90
C LYS A 40 7.50 -11.96 -2.93
N GLY A 41 8.49 -11.43 -3.62
CA GLY A 41 9.20 -12.19 -4.65
C GLY A 41 8.57 -12.16 -6.03
N THR A 42 7.42 -11.47 -6.21
CA THR A 42 6.87 -11.24 -7.55
C THR A 42 7.89 -10.46 -8.39
N PRO A 43 8.21 -10.95 -9.62
CA PRO A 43 9.16 -10.27 -10.49
C PRO A 43 8.75 -8.81 -10.76
N GLY A 44 9.71 -7.89 -10.62
CA GLY A 44 9.47 -6.46 -10.76
C GLY A 44 9.04 -5.76 -9.47
N PHE A 45 8.78 -6.49 -8.39
CA PHE A 45 8.50 -5.93 -7.07
C PHE A 45 9.75 -5.98 -6.20
N SER A 46 10.12 -4.84 -5.60
CA SER A 46 11.25 -4.73 -4.68
C SER A 46 10.95 -3.81 -3.51
N VAL A 47 11.67 -4.02 -2.41
CA VAL A 47 11.54 -3.25 -1.17
C VAL A 47 12.87 -2.61 -0.84
N SER A 48 12.87 -1.33 -0.43
CA SER A 48 14.05 -0.60 0.00
C SER A 48 14.57 -1.08 1.35
N LYS A 49 15.74 -0.56 1.74
CA LYS A 49 16.20 -0.62 3.13
C LYS A 49 15.25 0.16 4.03
N GLU A 50 15.27 -0.16 5.33
CA GLU A 50 14.49 0.56 6.33
C GLU A 50 14.83 2.05 6.33
N ILE A 51 13.80 2.90 6.37
CA ILE A 51 13.96 4.35 6.45
C ILE A 51 14.15 4.75 7.91
N HIS A 52 15.21 5.49 8.20
CA HIS A 52 15.43 6.08 9.52
C HIS A 52 14.50 7.28 9.73
N LYS A 53 13.70 7.22 10.79
CA LYS A 53 12.69 8.24 11.11
C LYS A 53 13.08 9.01 12.38
N MET A 54 12.49 10.18 12.56
CA MET A 54 12.64 10.99 13.77
C MET A 54 12.01 10.31 14.99
N GLY A 55 10.83 9.69 14.83
CA GLY A 55 10.09 8.99 15.86
C GLY A 55 9.55 7.65 15.38
N MET A 56 8.93 6.89 16.29
CA MET A 56 8.41 5.54 16.02
C MET A 56 9.42 4.62 15.33
N ARG A 57 10.67 4.69 15.76
CA ARG A 57 11.80 4.05 15.08
C ARG A 57 11.77 2.52 15.19
N THR A 58 11.03 1.97 16.12
CA THR A 58 10.80 0.53 16.27
C THR A 58 9.76 -0.01 15.27
N SER A 59 9.00 0.87 14.62
CA SER A 59 8.08 0.49 13.54
C SER A 59 8.83 0.58 12.21
N PRO A 60 9.21 -0.53 11.58
CA PRO A 60 9.97 -0.51 10.34
C PRO A 60 9.15 0.09 9.20
N THR A 61 9.77 0.96 8.43
CA THR A 61 9.14 1.69 7.33
C THR A 61 10.05 1.67 6.13
N GLY A 62 9.49 1.48 4.94
CA GLY A 62 10.27 1.40 3.72
C GLY A 62 9.54 1.95 2.51
N GLU A 63 10.20 1.85 1.38
CA GLU A 63 9.68 2.18 0.05
C GLU A 63 9.44 0.90 -0.73
N LEU A 64 8.33 0.83 -1.45
CA LEU A 64 8.02 -0.23 -2.40
C LEU A 64 8.24 0.29 -3.82
N SER A 65 8.91 -0.49 -4.63
CA SER A 65 9.14 -0.20 -6.06
C SER A 65 8.55 -1.31 -6.92
N PHE A 66 7.85 -0.88 -7.96
CA PHE A 66 7.24 -1.77 -8.94
C PHE A 66 7.73 -1.36 -10.34
N ASP A 67 8.34 -2.28 -11.05
CA ASP A 67 8.80 -2.09 -12.42
C ASP A 67 8.22 -3.20 -13.29
N LYS A 68 7.18 -2.87 -14.06
CA LYS A 68 6.44 -3.83 -14.90
C LYS A 68 6.11 -5.11 -14.13
N CYS A 69 5.72 -4.96 -12.88
CA CYS A 69 5.35 -6.07 -12.01
C CYS A 69 4.05 -6.69 -12.50
N HIS A 70 4.10 -7.91 -13.01
CA HIS A 70 2.92 -8.63 -13.49
C HIS A 70 2.14 -9.25 -12.35
N VAL A 71 0.88 -8.85 -12.24
CA VAL A 71 -0.05 -9.35 -11.22
C VAL A 71 -1.24 -10.01 -11.92
N PRO A 72 -1.57 -11.28 -11.60
CA PRO A 72 -2.71 -11.96 -12.20
C PRO A 72 -4.05 -11.31 -11.82
N VAL A 73 -5.04 -11.45 -12.69
CA VAL A 73 -6.40 -10.93 -12.43
C VAL A 73 -6.99 -11.52 -11.13
N ALA A 74 -6.63 -12.76 -10.80
CA ALA A 74 -7.06 -13.40 -9.55
C ALA A 74 -6.62 -12.68 -8.27
N ASN A 75 -5.56 -11.87 -8.33
CA ASN A 75 -5.05 -11.07 -7.22
C ASN A 75 -5.71 -9.68 -7.13
N ARG A 76 -6.62 -9.36 -8.03
CA ARG A 76 -7.41 -8.14 -7.94
C ARG A 76 -8.47 -8.26 -6.84
N VAL A 77 -8.56 -7.26 -5.99
CA VAL A 77 -9.55 -7.21 -4.91
C VAL A 77 -10.71 -6.34 -5.33
N GLY A 78 -11.88 -6.94 -5.49
CA GLY A 78 -13.08 -6.26 -6.00
C GLY A 78 -13.04 -6.02 -7.52
N GLU A 79 -13.87 -5.12 -7.99
CA GLU A 79 -13.93 -4.74 -9.39
C GLU A 79 -12.96 -3.60 -9.72
N GLU A 80 -12.63 -3.45 -10.98
CA GLU A 80 -11.79 -2.36 -11.45
C GLU A 80 -12.46 -1.00 -11.18
N GLY A 81 -11.74 -0.10 -10.53
CA GLY A 81 -12.24 1.23 -10.16
C GLY A 81 -12.96 1.33 -8.82
N ASP A 82 -13.23 0.22 -8.13
CA ASP A 82 -14.01 0.18 -6.89
C ASP A 82 -13.27 0.64 -5.63
N SER A 83 -11.95 0.68 -5.68
CA SER A 83 -11.14 0.78 -4.45
C SER A 83 -11.18 2.15 -3.78
N THR A 84 -11.63 3.18 -4.46
CA THR A 84 -11.75 4.53 -3.86
C THR A 84 -12.68 4.54 -2.66
N ILE A 85 -13.82 3.87 -2.76
CA ILE A 85 -14.80 3.80 -1.66
C ILE A 85 -14.22 3.05 -0.47
N HIS A 86 -13.56 1.92 -0.72
CA HIS A 86 -12.93 1.12 0.33
C HIS A 86 -11.80 1.88 1.03
N MET A 87 -10.97 2.58 0.26
CA MET A 87 -9.89 3.41 0.80
C MET A 87 -10.42 4.54 1.69
N MET A 88 -11.49 5.23 1.28
CA MET A 88 -12.09 6.31 2.07
C MET A 88 -12.64 5.81 3.40
N LYS A 89 -13.32 4.66 3.42
CA LYS A 89 -13.81 4.03 4.65
C LYS A 89 -12.68 3.68 5.61
N ASN A 90 -11.60 3.09 5.10
CA ASN A 90 -10.43 2.75 5.90
C ASN A 90 -9.77 3.99 6.49
N LEU A 91 -9.62 5.06 5.71
CA LEU A 91 -9.03 6.32 6.19
C LEU A 91 -9.84 6.98 7.30
N GLU A 92 -11.17 6.87 7.28
CA GLU A 92 -12.02 7.37 8.37
C GLU A 92 -11.70 6.67 9.70
N ILE A 93 -11.59 5.34 9.66
CA ILE A 93 -11.25 4.53 10.85
C ILE A 93 -9.83 4.85 11.32
N GLU A 94 -8.87 4.93 10.41
CA GLU A 94 -7.48 5.25 10.72
C GLU A 94 -7.32 6.61 11.40
N ARG A 95 -8.04 7.64 10.95
CA ARG A 95 -8.01 8.98 11.55
C ARG A 95 -8.45 8.97 13.01
N ILE A 96 -9.49 8.22 13.33
CA ILE A 96 -9.98 8.07 14.70
C ILE A 96 -8.94 7.32 15.55
N THR A 97 -8.36 6.26 15.01
CA THR A 97 -7.35 5.46 15.72
C THR A 97 -6.10 6.27 16.02
N ILE A 98 -5.61 7.06 15.07
CA ILE A 98 -4.44 7.93 15.25
C ILE A 98 -4.70 9.02 16.30
N ALA A 99 -5.91 9.58 16.32
CA ALA A 99 -6.32 10.52 17.37
C ALA A 99 -6.26 9.87 18.75
N GLY A 100 -6.68 8.61 18.87
CA GLY A 100 -6.57 7.81 20.10
C GLY A 100 -5.13 7.63 20.58
N ILE A 101 -4.20 7.36 19.66
CA ILE A 101 -2.76 7.26 19.98
C ILE A 101 -2.24 8.58 20.54
N SER A 102 -2.55 9.68 19.87
CA SER A 102 -2.12 11.03 20.30
C SER A 102 -2.67 11.39 21.67
N LEU A 103 -3.93 11.05 21.95
CA LEU A 103 -4.56 11.26 23.25
C LEU A 103 -3.88 10.40 24.34
N GLY A 104 -3.53 9.17 24.02
CA GLY A 104 -2.85 8.26 24.96
C GLY A 104 -1.44 8.73 25.34
N ILE A 105 -0.74 9.42 24.44
CA ILE A 105 0.57 10.02 24.70
C ILE A 105 0.43 11.29 25.56
N ALA A 106 -0.61 12.07 25.34
CA ALA A 106 -0.89 13.30 26.07
C ALA A 106 -1.27 13.05 27.53
#